data_5731830b6a6610cb892c2a46e03d5c23
#
_entry.id   5731830b6a6610cb892c2a46e03d5c23
#
_cell.length_a   1.000
_cell.length_b   1.000
_cell.length_c   1.000
_cell.angle_alpha   90.00
_cell.angle_beta   90.00
_cell.angle_gamma   90.00
#
_symmetry.space_group_name_H-M   'P 1'
#
loop_
_entity.id
_entity.type
_entity.pdbx_description
1 polymer ?
#
loop_
_entity_poly.entity_id
_entity_poly.type
_entity_poly.pdbx_seq_one_letter_code
_entity_poly.pdbx_strand_id
1 'polypeptide(L)'
;MKAFRRVCLFALLSMIGCNVAIARTAAAPKWPDTALARTQALALLQTLNADLLSHDSATWTLEHWCGAHHMATPARVVAQRVHGGDKPLPPEWRARLAIDAGEPVKYRRVRLKCGDHVLSEADNWYLPNRLTAAMNRQL
;
A
#
# COMPACT_ATOMS: atom_id res chain seq x y z
N MET A 1 -34.45 22.29 75.04
CA MET A 1 -35.35 22.70 73.92
C MET A 1 -34.50 23.31 72.82
N LYS A 2 -33.96 22.55 71.91
CA LYS A 2 -33.39 22.99 70.65
C LYS A 2 -33.35 21.77 69.71
N ALA A 3 -34.21 21.80 68.68
CA ALA A 3 -34.37 20.78 67.71
C ALA A 3 -33.16 20.78 66.73
N PHE A 4 -32.49 19.64 66.58
CA PHE A 4 -31.39 19.44 65.63
C PHE A 4 -31.97 18.85 64.35
N ARG A 5 -32.03 19.68 63.29
CA ARG A 5 -32.54 19.34 61.96
C ARG A 5 -31.38 18.71 61.17
N ARG A 6 -31.45 17.38 60.94
CA ARG A 6 -30.49 16.68 60.08
C ARG A 6 -30.90 16.88 58.62
N VAL A 7 -30.06 17.56 57.84
CA VAL A 7 -30.19 17.69 56.41
C VAL A 7 -29.44 16.50 55.78
N CYS A 8 -30.19 15.59 55.13
CA CYS A 8 -29.60 14.53 54.30
C CYS A 8 -29.24 15.12 52.93
N LEU A 9 -27.94 15.19 52.66
CA LEU A 9 -27.39 15.55 51.34
C LEU A 9 -27.35 14.27 50.47
N PHE A 10 -28.28 14.14 49.54
CA PHE A 10 -28.21 13.11 48.49
C PHE A 10 -27.20 13.55 47.43
N ALA A 11 -26.06 12.89 47.39
CA ALA A 11 -25.10 13.03 46.30
C ALA A 11 -25.58 12.18 45.12
N LEU A 12 -26.08 12.83 44.08
CA LEU A 12 -26.35 12.21 42.77
C LEU A 12 -25.03 11.99 42.02
N LEU A 13 -24.54 10.76 42.00
CA LEU A 13 -23.47 10.35 41.10
C LEU A 13 -24.04 10.19 39.69
N SER A 14 -23.80 11.20 38.84
CA SER A 14 -24.06 11.09 37.40
C SER A 14 -22.98 10.23 36.76
N MET A 15 -23.29 8.97 36.47
CA MET A 15 -22.47 8.10 35.62
C MET A 15 -22.53 8.61 34.18
N ILE A 16 -21.52 9.37 33.75
CA ILE A 16 -21.33 9.70 32.34
C ILE A 16 -20.81 8.43 31.66
N GLY A 17 -21.72 7.67 31.05
CA GLY A 17 -21.38 6.53 30.19
C GLY A 17 -20.67 7.02 28.95
N CYS A 18 -19.35 6.82 28.88
CA CYS A 18 -18.56 7.06 27.69
C CYS A 18 -18.92 5.98 26.65
N ASN A 19 -19.88 6.27 25.77
CA ASN A 19 -20.16 5.41 24.61
C ASN A 19 -19.02 5.55 23.62
N VAL A 20 -18.02 4.66 23.72
CA VAL A 20 -17.03 4.48 22.67
C VAL A 20 -17.74 3.87 21.46
N ALA A 21 -18.09 4.71 20.50
CA ALA A 21 -18.58 4.27 19.20
C ALA A 21 -17.40 3.57 18.48
N ILE A 22 -17.40 2.24 18.51
CA ILE A 22 -16.49 1.44 17.69
C ILE A 22 -16.92 1.68 16.24
N ALA A 23 -16.19 2.55 15.54
CA ALA A 23 -16.34 2.72 14.10
C ALA A 23 -16.02 1.37 13.44
N ARG A 24 -17.06 0.62 13.07
CA ARG A 24 -16.90 -0.55 12.20
C ARG A 24 -16.40 -0.02 10.86
N THR A 25 -15.14 -0.30 10.55
CA THR A 25 -14.64 -0.15 9.19
C THR A 25 -15.50 -1.02 8.29
N ALA A 26 -16.38 -0.38 7.53
CA ALA A 26 -17.16 -1.08 6.52
C ALA A 26 -16.17 -1.71 5.54
N ALA A 27 -16.23 -3.03 5.39
CA ALA A 27 -15.45 -3.72 4.37
C ALA A 27 -15.78 -3.09 3.02
N ALA A 28 -14.74 -2.77 2.21
CA ALA A 28 -14.94 -2.23 0.88
C ALA A 28 -15.94 -3.12 0.10
N PRO A 29 -16.88 -2.53 -0.62
CA PRO A 29 -17.87 -3.30 -1.36
C PRO A 29 -17.15 -4.21 -2.35
N LYS A 30 -17.38 -5.52 -2.21
CA LYS A 30 -16.84 -6.50 -3.18
C LYS A 30 -17.54 -6.28 -4.52
N TRP A 31 -16.77 -6.26 -5.58
CA TRP A 31 -17.32 -6.28 -6.93
C TRP A 31 -18.22 -7.51 -7.09
N PRO A 32 -19.45 -7.34 -7.62
CA PRO A 32 -20.35 -8.48 -7.82
C PRO A 32 -19.74 -9.43 -8.86
N ASP A 33 -19.88 -10.73 -8.65
CA ASP A 33 -19.38 -11.73 -9.61
C ASP A 33 -20.36 -11.91 -10.78
N THR A 34 -20.44 -10.88 -11.62
CA THR A 34 -21.26 -10.88 -12.82
C THR A 34 -20.38 -10.67 -14.07
N ALA A 35 -20.87 -11.08 -15.24
CA ALA A 35 -20.15 -10.86 -16.51
C ALA A 35 -19.88 -9.36 -16.75
N LEU A 36 -20.83 -8.49 -16.45
CA LEU A 36 -20.66 -7.04 -16.56
C LEU A 36 -19.55 -6.52 -15.65
N ALA A 37 -19.55 -6.89 -14.37
CA ALA A 37 -18.53 -6.43 -13.43
C ALA A 37 -17.13 -6.91 -13.83
N ARG A 38 -17.01 -8.16 -14.31
CA ARG A 38 -15.73 -8.67 -14.84
C ARG A 38 -15.25 -7.89 -16.05
N THR A 39 -16.15 -7.56 -16.98
CA THR A 39 -15.82 -6.73 -18.16
C THR A 39 -15.38 -5.33 -17.74
N GLN A 40 -16.06 -4.70 -16.78
CA GLN A 40 -15.69 -3.39 -16.26
C GLN A 40 -14.31 -3.43 -15.56
N ALA A 41 -14.04 -4.46 -14.74
CA ALA A 41 -12.74 -4.64 -14.11
C ALA A 41 -11.63 -4.83 -15.15
N LEU A 42 -11.88 -5.63 -16.18
CA LEU A 42 -10.95 -5.82 -17.29
C LEU A 42 -10.68 -4.50 -18.03
N ALA A 43 -11.71 -3.72 -18.32
CA ALA A 43 -11.55 -2.42 -18.97
C ALA A 43 -10.68 -1.48 -18.15
N LEU A 44 -10.88 -1.40 -16.83
CA LEU A 44 -10.03 -0.60 -15.92
C LEU A 44 -8.58 -1.07 -15.91
N LEU A 45 -8.35 -2.39 -15.85
CA LEU A 45 -7.01 -2.96 -15.89
C LEU A 45 -6.30 -2.66 -17.22
N GLN A 46 -7.00 -2.76 -18.35
CA GLN A 46 -6.42 -2.45 -19.66
C GLN A 46 -6.13 -0.96 -19.81
N THR A 47 -6.96 -0.09 -19.26
CA THR A 47 -6.69 1.36 -19.23
C THR A 47 -5.42 1.64 -18.44
N LEU A 48 -5.29 1.12 -17.22
CA LEU A 48 -4.06 1.29 -16.42
C LEU A 48 -2.84 0.71 -17.13
N ASN A 49 -2.97 -0.44 -17.77
CA ASN A 49 -1.88 -1.05 -18.54
C ASN A 49 -1.44 -0.18 -19.71
N ALA A 50 -2.38 0.39 -20.45
CA ALA A 50 -2.10 1.31 -21.55
C ALA A 50 -1.38 2.57 -21.04
N ASP A 51 -1.84 3.15 -19.92
CA ASP A 51 -1.21 4.31 -19.30
C ASP A 51 0.23 4.01 -18.84
N LEU A 52 0.45 2.84 -18.22
CA LEU A 52 1.79 2.41 -17.79
C LEU A 52 2.75 2.21 -18.96
N LEU A 53 2.26 1.75 -20.11
CA LEU A 53 3.07 1.56 -21.33
C LEU A 53 3.30 2.85 -22.11
N SER A 54 2.50 3.89 -21.87
CA SER A 54 2.55 5.16 -22.61
C SER A 54 3.43 6.21 -21.91
N HIS A 55 3.90 5.96 -20.69
CA HIS A 55 4.67 6.92 -19.90
C HIS A 55 5.98 6.32 -19.40
N ASP A 56 7.00 7.15 -19.30
CA ASP A 56 8.36 6.74 -18.87
C ASP A 56 8.46 6.44 -17.37
N SER A 57 7.48 6.86 -16.57
CA SER A 57 7.50 6.70 -15.11
C SER A 57 6.27 5.97 -14.60
N ALA A 58 6.43 4.70 -14.26
CA ALA A 58 5.39 3.90 -13.62
C ALA A 58 4.90 4.53 -12.29
N THR A 59 5.81 5.12 -11.50
CA THR A 59 5.45 5.77 -10.23
C THR A 59 4.53 6.97 -10.47
N TRP A 60 4.86 7.82 -11.45
CA TRP A 60 4.03 8.95 -11.82
C TRP A 60 2.64 8.50 -12.32
N THR A 61 2.59 7.51 -13.20
CA THR A 61 1.33 6.95 -13.71
C THR A 61 0.45 6.41 -12.58
N LEU A 62 1.03 5.65 -11.65
CA LEU A 62 0.30 5.13 -10.50
C LEU A 62 -0.16 6.23 -9.53
N GLU A 63 0.63 7.30 -9.37
CA GLU A 63 0.24 8.45 -8.54
C GLU A 63 -0.94 9.21 -9.18
N HIS A 64 -0.88 9.43 -10.50
CA HIS A 64 -1.98 10.01 -11.26
C HIS A 64 -3.25 9.15 -11.19
N TRP A 65 -3.12 7.84 -11.37
CA TRP A 65 -4.21 6.87 -11.22
C TRP A 65 -4.84 6.92 -9.83
N CYS A 66 -4.01 6.95 -8.79
CA CYS A 66 -4.46 7.07 -7.41
C CYS A 66 -5.30 8.33 -7.18
N GLY A 67 -4.88 9.47 -7.73
CA GLY A 67 -5.61 10.74 -7.65
C GLY A 67 -6.92 10.71 -8.41
N ALA A 68 -6.90 10.23 -9.66
CA ALA A 68 -8.07 10.15 -10.53
C ALA A 68 -9.18 9.25 -9.94
N HIS A 69 -8.80 8.23 -9.21
CA HIS A 69 -9.73 7.30 -8.55
C HIS A 69 -9.97 7.58 -7.07
N HIS A 70 -9.48 8.72 -6.54
CA HIS A 70 -9.68 9.16 -5.16
C HIS A 70 -9.29 8.11 -4.11
N MET A 71 -8.21 7.36 -4.36
CA MET A 71 -7.81 6.22 -3.53
C MET A 71 -7.16 6.65 -2.21
N ALA A 72 -6.51 7.81 -2.18
CA ALA A 72 -5.95 8.41 -0.97
C ALA A 72 -5.86 9.93 -1.07
N THR A 73 -5.77 10.60 0.08
CA THR A 73 -5.50 12.04 0.17
C THR A 73 -4.37 12.29 1.19
N PRO A 74 -3.22 12.83 0.78
CA PRO A 74 -2.85 13.18 -0.60
C PRO A 74 -2.66 11.93 -1.48
N ALA A 75 -2.88 12.08 -2.79
CA ALA A 75 -2.62 11.03 -3.78
C ALA A 75 -1.11 10.96 -4.05
N ARG A 76 -0.42 10.19 -3.23
CA ARG A 76 1.03 10.04 -3.26
C ARG A 76 1.43 8.58 -3.28
N VAL A 77 2.32 8.22 -4.21
CA VAL A 77 2.86 6.86 -4.30
C VAL A 77 4.18 6.75 -3.52
N VAL A 78 4.22 5.81 -2.60
CA VAL A 78 5.40 5.51 -1.79
C VAL A 78 5.92 4.12 -2.11
N ALA A 79 7.22 4.01 -2.36
CA ALA A 79 7.91 2.75 -2.54
C ALA A 79 8.25 2.14 -1.17
N GLN A 80 7.61 1.03 -0.84
CA GLN A 80 7.86 0.27 0.38
C GLN A 80 8.68 -0.97 0.05
N ARG A 81 9.87 -1.09 0.65
CA ARG A 81 10.66 -2.32 0.54
C ARG A 81 10.00 -3.44 1.36
N VAL A 82 9.87 -4.61 0.75
CA VAL A 82 9.40 -5.83 1.42
C VAL A 82 10.62 -6.66 1.78
N HIS A 83 10.75 -6.98 3.07
CA HIS A 83 11.84 -7.81 3.57
C HIS A 83 11.40 -9.26 3.74
N GLY A 84 12.35 -10.17 3.59
CA GLY A 84 12.13 -11.60 3.67
C GLY A 84 11.63 -12.22 2.36
N GLY A 85 11.82 -13.52 2.21
CA GLY A 85 11.39 -14.26 1.03
C GLY A 85 12.15 -13.89 -0.24
N ASP A 86 13.48 -13.69 -0.12
CA ASP A 86 14.34 -13.42 -1.26
C ASP A 86 14.21 -14.54 -2.30
N LYS A 87 13.99 -14.15 -3.56
CA LYS A 87 13.87 -15.09 -4.67
C LYS A 87 15.19 -15.25 -5.39
N PRO A 88 15.56 -16.49 -5.75
CA PRO A 88 16.73 -16.70 -6.58
C PRO A 88 16.52 -16.05 -7.95
N LEU A 89 17.61 -15.67 -8.60
CA LEU A 89 17.57 -15.20 -9.98
C LEU A 89 17.12 -16.36 -10.88
N PRO A 90 16.06 -16.19 -11.69
CA PRO A 90 15.67 -17.22 -12.65
C PRO A 90 16.84 -17.52 -13.61
N PRO A 91 17.11 -18.80 -13.92
CA PRO A 91 18.30 -19.18 -14.71
C PRO A 91 18.40 -18.47 -16.06
N GLU A 92 17.27 -18.28 -16.73
CA GLU A 92 17.19 -17.62 -18.04
C GLU A 92 17.58 -16.14 -18.00
N TRP A 93 17.49 -15.48 -16.84
CA TRP A 93 17.85 -14.07 -16.69
C TRP A 93 19.35 -13.83 -16.66
N ARG A 94 20.14 -14.84 -16.24
CA ARG A 94 21.59 -14.69 -16.21
C ARG A 94 22.17 -14.41 -17.60
N ALA A 95 21.72 -15.15 -18.60
CA ALA A 95 22.12 -14.93 -20.00
C ALA A 95 21.58 -13.61 -20.56
N ARG A 96 20.29 -13.30 -20.30
CA ARG A 96 19.63 -12.07 -20.80
C ARG A 96 20.27 -10.79 -20.25
N LEU A 97 20.74 -10.81 -19.01
CA LEU A 97 21.38 -9.66 -18.36
C LEU A 97 22.90 -9.68 -18.53
N ALA A 98 23.45 -10.61 -19.32
CA ALA A 98 24.88 -10.79 -19.51
C ALA A 98 25.64 -10.77 -18.17
N ILE A 99 25.24 -11.65 -17.26
CA ILE A 99 25.83 -11.75 -15.91
C ILE A 99 26.99 -12.75 -15.96
N ASP A 100 28.20 -12.29 -15.65
CA ASP A 100 29.38 -13.11 -15.61
C ASP A 100 29.34 -14.16 -14.48
N ALA A 101 30.14 -15.24 -14.67
CA ALA A 101 30.28 -16.27 -13.65
C ALA A 101 30.87 -15.64 -12.37
N GLY A 102 30.15 -15.81 -11.23
CA GLY A 102 30.58 -15.24 -9.95
C GLY A 102 30.17 -13.78 -9.70
N GLU A 103 29.60 -13.08 -10.70
CA GLU A 103 29.11 -11.72 -10.48
C GLU A 103 27.94 -11.72 -9.49
N PRO A 104 28.01 -10.91 -8.40
CA PRO A 104 26.99 -10.92 -7.36
C PRO A 104 25.70 -10.30 -7.86
N VAL A 105 24.59 -11.00 -7.67
CA VAL A 105 23.24 -10.52 -7.94
C VAL A 105 22.53 -10.31 -6.62
N LYS A 106 21.90 -9.16 -6.45
CA LYS A 106 21.02 -8.88 -5.30
C LYS A 106 19.57 -8.86 -5.73
N TYR A 107 18.71 -9.25 -4.81
CA TYR A 107 17.26 -9.21 -4.95
C TYR A 107 16.65 -8.11 -4.12
N ARG A 108 15.56 -7.53 -4.63
CA ARG A 108 14.74 -6.56 -3.93
C ARG A 108 13.28 -6.71 -4.37
N ARG A 109 12.38 -6.77 -3.39
CA ARG A 109 10.94 -6.66 -3.62
C ARG A 109 10.44 -5.30 -3.14
N VAL A 110 9.63 -4.64 -3.95
CA VAL A 110 9.08 -3.31 -3.68
C VAL A 110 7.59 -3.32 -3.92
N ARG A 111 6.83 -2.73 -3.00
CA ARG A 111 5.43 -2.37 -3.17
C ARG A 111 5.31 -0.89 -3.42
N LEU A 112 4.62 -0.50 -4.47
CA LEU A 112 4.19 0.87 -4.71
C LEU A 112 2.80 1.04 -4.12
N LYS A 113 2.71 1.86 -3.08
CA LYS A 113 1.46 2.07 -2.32
C LYS A 113 0.98 3.51 -2.48
N CYS A 114 -0.35 3.65 -2.60
CA CYS A 114 -1.01 4.93 -2.43
C CYS A 114 -1.96 4.84 -1.23
N GLY A 115 -1.65 5.53 -0.15
CA GLY A 115 -2.31 5.31 1.14
C GLY A 115 -2.17 3.85 1.56
N ASP A 116 -3.31 3.19 1.84
CA ASP A 116 -3.35 1.77 2.20
C ASP A 116 -3.46 0.82 0.99
N HIS A 117 -3.60 1.36 -0.22
CA HIS A 117 -3.74 0.57 -1.43
C HIS A 117 -2.39 0.20 -2.03
N VAL A 118 -2.14 -1.11 -2.22
CA VAL A 118 -1.01 -1.60 -2.99
C VAL A 118 -1.39 -1.59 -4.46
N LEU A 119 -0.73 -0.73 -5.24
CA LEU A 119 -1.02 -0.56 -6.67
C LEU A 119 -0.13 -1.44 -7.53
N SER A 120 1.08 -1.72 -7.07
CA SER A 120 2.04 -2.57 -7.77
C SER A 120 2.96 -3.27 -6.80
N GLU A 121 3.37 -4.48 -7.15
CA GLU A 121 4.42 -5.22 -6.46
C GLU A 121 5.40 -5.74 -7.51
N ALA A 122 6.69 -5.45 -7.32
CA ALA A 122 7.73 -5.78 -8.28
C ALA A 122 8.89 -6.51 -7.61
N ASP A 123 9.31 -7.60 -8.25
CA ASP A 123 10.56 -8.30 -7.95
C ASP A 123 11.67 -7.73 -8.84
N ASN A 124 12.79 -7.35 -8.24
CA ASN A 124 13.92 -6.79 -8.96
C ASN A 124 15.19 -7.55 -8.62
N TRP A 125 15.96 -7.93 -9.65
CA TRP A 125 17.33 -8.41 -9.50
C TRP A 125 18.28 -7.39 -10.10
N TYR A 126 19.33 -7.06 -9.39
CA TYR A 126 20.29 -6.06 -9.82
C TYR A 126 21.72 -6.45 -9.47
N LEU A 127 22.67 -5.87 -10.19
CA LEU A 127 24.08 -6.12 -10.02
C LEU A 127 24.71 -4.88 -9.35
N PRO A 128 25.08 -4.97 -8.07
CA PRO A 128 25.62 -3.83 -7.33
C PRO A 128 26.84 -3.21 -7.95
N ASN A 129 27.68 -4.04 -8.57
CA ASN A 129 28.93 -3.61 -9.22
C ASN A 129 28.71 -2.77 -10.48
N ARG A 130 27.51 -2.84 -11.07
CA ARG A 130 27.12 -2.04 -12.24
C ARG A 130 26.41 -0.74 -11.89
N LEU A 131 26.26 -0.45 -10.60
CA LEU A 131 25.61 0.74 -10.08
C LEU A 131 26.60 1.64 -9.35
N THR A 132 26.32 2.94 -9.34
CA THR A 132 27.11 3.87 -8.53
C THR A 132 26.89 3.64 -7.03
N ALA A 133 27.81 4.12 -6.21
CA ALA A 133 27.66 4.04 -4.75
C ALA A 133 26.39 4.77 -4.26
N ALA A 134 25.99 5.87 -4.93
CA ALA A 134 24.78 6.60 -4.62
C ALA A 134 23.52 5.76 -4.92
N MET A 135 23.47 5.11 -6.10
CA MET A 135 22.35 4.24 -6.48
C MET A 135 22.23 3.04 -5.52
N ASN A 136 23.36 2.42 -5.17
CA ASN A 136 23.37 1.29 -4.24
C ASN A 136 22.87 1.67 -2.83
N ARG A 137 23.05 2.92 -2.41
CA ARG A 137 22.51 3.39 -1.11
C ARG A 137 21.00 3.62 -1.14
N GLN A 138 20.43 3.85 -2.31
CA GLN A 138 18.97 4.07 -2.47
C GLN A 138 18.18 2.75 -2.63
N LEU A 139 18.85 1.64 -2.91
CA LEU A 139 18.27 0.31 -3.11
C LEU A 139 18.27 -0.51 -1.83
#